data_5456b8bd24d9e3889103834510a90eec
#
_entry.id   5456b8bd24d9e3889103834510a90eec
#
_cell.length_a   1.000
_cell.length_b   1.000
_cell.length_c   1.000
_cell.angle_alpha   90.00
_cell.angle_beta   90.00
_cell.angle_gamma   90.00
#
_symmetry.space_group_name_H-M   'P 1'
#
loop_
_entity.id
_entity.type
_entity.pdbx_description
1 polymer ?
#
loop_
_entity_poly.entity_id
_entity_poly.type
_entity_poly.pdbx_seq_one_letter_code
_entity_poly.pdbx_strand_id
1 'polypeptide(L)'
;MRENDIEIIYKNLHLDFVNKYFKNKRQQQKIYKNHNEWYKTHISSFDYSIYVFEDEENNFVAMTSYEILRDIAKVNIYLNKDFRNKGYSQEILSESINKFLSDNKNIKFLQAYILEENIASKKIFENLGFIYDDKKEICNDRLEYLIFIKQL
;
A
#
# COMPACT_ATOMS: atom_id res chain seq x y z
N MET A 1 3.88 -4.23 11.86
CA MET A 1 4.88 -4.90 10.99
C MET A 1 6.12 -5.21 11.79
N ARG A 2 6.70 -6.39 11.63
CA ARG A 2 7.94 -6.87 12.30
C ARG A 2 9.10 -6.80 11.29
N GLU A 3 10.36 -6.76 11.75
CA GLU A 3 11.51 -6.80 10.83
C GLU A 3 11.53 -8.04 9.93
N ASN A 4 11.10 -9.19 10.45
CA ASN A 4 11.01 -10.44 9.68
C ASN A 4 10.00 -10.37 8.51
N ASP A 5 9.02 -9.48 8.58
CA ASP A 5 8.02 -9.29 7.53
C ASP A 5 8.61 -8.61 6.28
N ILE A 6 9.74 -7.89 6.42
CA ILE A 6 10.37 -7.13 5.33
C ILE A 6 10.75 -8.03 4.15
N GLU A 7 11.35 -9.19 4.43
CA GLU A 7 11.75 -10.13 3.38
C GLU A 7 10.54 -10.75 2.69
N ILE A 8 9.50 -11.09 3.45
CA ILE A 8 8.25 -11.65 2.94
C ILE A 8 7.56 -10.63 2.03
N ILE A 9 7.47 -9.38 2.48
CA ILE A 9 6.91 -8.28 1.70
C ILE A 9 7.71 -8.07 0.42
N TYR A 10 9.05 -8.05 0.50
CA TYR A 10 9.91 -7.91 -0.66
C TYR A 10 9.65 -8.98 -1.70
N LYS A 11 9.63 -10.24 -1.29
CA LYS A 11 9.38 -11.38 -2.20
C LYS A 11 8.05 -11.25 -2.91
N ASN A 12 7.00 -10.86 -2.19
CA ASN A 12 5.65 -10.75 -2.76
C ASN A 12 5.48 -9.52 -3.66
N LEU A 13 5.94 -8.35 -3.23
CA LEU A 13 5.85 -7.11 -4.01
C LEU A 13 6.68 -7.17 -5.29
N HIS A 14 7.90 -7.70 -5.22
CA HIS A 14 8.85 -7.61 -6.31
C HIS A 14 8.76 -8.75 -7.32
N LEU A 15 8.19 -9.89 -6.97
CA LEU A 15 7.93 -10.94 -7.95
C LEU A 15 6.92 -10.50 -9.03
N ASP A 16 5.89 -9.76 -8.65
CA ASP A 16 4.89 -9.27 -9.60
C ASP A 16 5.33 -7.97 -10.32
N PHE A 17 5.97 -7.06 -9.61
CA PHE A 17 6.33 -5.74 -10.11
C PHE A 17 7.69 -5.71 -10.79
N VAL A 18 8.70 -6.34 -10.19
CA VAL A 18 10.08 -6.34 -10.71
C VAL A 18 10.20 -7.16 -11.98
N ASN A 19 9.50 -8.30 -12.07
CA ASN A 19 9.48 -9.10 -13.30
C ASN A 19 8.79 -8.39 -14.46
N LYS A 20 7.86 -7.46 -14.19
CA LYS A 20 7.20 -6.66 -15.21
C LYS A 20 8.06 -5.50 -15.72
N TYR A 21 8.84 -4.86 -14.84
CA TYR A 21 9.53 -3.61 -15.15
C TYR A 21 11.06 -3.70 -15.10
N PHE A 22 11.66 -4.72 -14.47
CA PHE A 22 13.11 -4.81 -14.26
C PHE A 22 13.66 -6.19 -14.68
N LYS A 23 14.28 -6.22 -15.85
CA LYS A 23 14.85 -7.44 -16.45
C LYS A 23 16.28 -7.79 -16.00
N ASN A 24 16.94 -6.95 -15.19
CA ASN A 24 18.38 -7.08 -14.89
C ASN A 24 18.62 -7.43 -13.41
N LYS A 25 19.38 -8.53 -13.14
CA LYS A 25 19.73 -9.00 -11.79
C LYS A 25 20.44 -7.93 -10.91
N ARG A 26 21.29 -7.06 -11.47
CA ARG A 26 21.95 -5.98 -10.72
C ARG A 26 20.96 -4.92 -10.22
N GLN A 27 19.97 -4.59 -11.03
CA GLN A 27 18.90 -3.68 -10.63
C GLN A 27 18.05 -4.29 -9.53
N GLN A 28 17.74 -5.60 -9.60
CA GLN A 28 17.00 -6.32 -8.57
C GLN A 28 17.73 -6.31 -7.22
N GLN A 29 19.04 -6.53 -7.18
CA GLN A 29 19.83 -6.48 -5.94
C GLN A 29 19.87 -5.08 -5.31
N LYS A 30 20.02 -4.04 -6.13
CA LYS A 30 19.99 -2.64 -5.67
C LYS A 30 18.63 -2.28 -5.10
N ILE A 31 17.57 -2.73 -5.73
CA ILE A 31 16.19 -2.53 -5.28
C ILE A 31 15.98 -3.22 -3.93
N TYR A 32 16.46 -4.45 -3.76
CA TYR A 32 16.35 -5.16 -2.47
C TYR A 32 17.02 -4.40 -1.32
N LYS A 33 18.26 -3.94 -1.53
CA LYS A 33 18.97 -3.16 -0.51
C LYS A 33 18.22 -1.88 -0.14
N ASN A 34 17.79 -1.11 -1.12
CA ASN A 34 17.04 0.13 -0.90
C ASN A 34 15.70 -0.14 -0.20
N HIS A 35 14.99 -1.20 -0.58
CA HIS A 35 13.74 -1.62 0.03
C HIS A 35 13.94 -1.97 1.51
N ASN A 36 14.94 -2.79 1.82
CA ASN A 36 15.24 -3.20 3.20
C ASN A 36 15.61 -1.98 4.08
N GLU A 37 16.46 -1.10 3.58
CA GLU A 37 16.83 0.14 4.29
C GLU A 37 15.62 1.07 4.47
N TRP A 38 14.77 1.21 3.46
CA TRP A 38 13.57 2.02 3.53
C TRP A 38 12.61 1.50 4.60
N TYR A 39 12.31 0.20 4.61
CA TYR A 39 11.42 -0.38 5.61
C TYR A 39 11.98 -0.28 7.03
N LYS A 40 13.26 -0.55 7.23
CA LYS A 40 13.92 -0.41 8.54
C LYS A 40 13.81 1.02 9.08
N THR A 41 13.92 2.01 8.22
CA THR A 41 13.80 3.42 8.60
C THR A 41 12.35 3.78 8.94
N HIS A 42 11.36 3.23 8.23
CA HIS A 42 9.96 3.64 8.33
C HIS A 42 9.13 2.82 9.32
N ILE A 43 9.58 1.62 9.70
CA ILE A 43 8.89 0.80 10.72
C ILE A 43 8.72 1.55 12.05
N SER A 44 9.67 2.39 12.41
CA SER A 44 9.70 3.17 13.66
C SER A 44 9.36 4.65 13.47
N SER A 45 8.96 5.06 12.27
CA SER A 45 8.61 6.45 11.97
C SER A 45 7.19 6.77 12.43
N PHE A 46 6.99 7.94 13.05
CA PHE A 46 5.66 8.45 13.40
C PHE A 46 4.82 8.84 12.17
N ASP A 47 5.48 9.08 11.03
CA ASP A 47 4.82 9.49 9.78
C ASP A 47 4.40 8.30 8.91
N TYR A 48 4.63 7.07 9.40
CA TYR A 48 4.30 5.85 8.67
C TYR A 48 3.64 4.80 9.56
N SER A 49 2.56 4.19 9.05
CA SER A 49 1.95 3.01 9.66
C SER A 49 1.86 1.90 8.63
N ILE A 50 2.29 0.70 8.98
CA ILE A 50 2.26 -0.47 8.09
C ILE A 50 1.61 -1.64 8.84
N TYR A 51 0.57 -2.21 8.22
CA TYR A 51 -0.14 -3.39 8.72
C TYR A 51 0.09 -4.56 7.76
N VAL A 52 0.42 -5.71 8.31
CA VAL A 52 0.58 -6.97 7.58
C VAL A 52 -0.55 -7.90 8.00
N PHE A 53 -1.18 -8.51 7.02
CA PHE A 53 -2.25 -9.47 7.18
C PHE A 53 -1.75 -10.86 6.83
N GLU A 54 -1.98 -11.81 7.71
CA GLU A 54 -1.61 -13.23 7.58
C GLU A 54 -2.87 -14.09 7.69
N ASP A 55 -2.88 -15.25 7.05
CA ASP A 55 -3.93 -16.25 7.26
C ASP A 55 -3.68 -17.08 8.54
N GLU A 56 -4.54 -18.05 8.81
CA GLU A 56 -4.44 -18.93 9.99
C GLU A 56 -3.15 -19.77 10.02
N GLU A 57 -2.53 -19.96 8.86
CA GLU A 57 -1.27 -20.70 8.71
C GLU A 57 -0.03 -19.78 8.74
N ASN A 58 -0.22 -18.47 9.03
CA ASN A 58 0.78 -17.40 8.99
C ASN A 58 1.36 -17.14 7.58
N ASN A 59 0.62 -17.46 6.53
CA ASN A 59 1.01 -17.05 5.18
C ASN A 59 0.67 -15.57 4.95
N PHE A 60 1.54 -14.87 4.24
CA PHE A 60 1.32 -13.47 3.88
C PHE A 60 0.14 -13.32 2.92
N VAL A 61 -0.87 -12.59 3.35
CA VAL A 61 -2.10 -12.29 2.58
C VAL A 61 -2.04 -10.90 1.96
N ALA A 62 -1.77 -9.88 2.76
CA ALA A 62 -1.79 -8.50 2.32
C ALA A 62 -0.92 -7.59 3.18
N MET A 63 -0.67 -6.40 2.66
CA MET A 63 -0.08 -5.29 3.41
C MET A 63 -0.85 -4.01 3.08
N THR A 64 -1.10 -3.20 4.10
CA THR A 64 -1.52 -1.81 3.92
C THR A 64 -0.50 -0.87 4.52
N SER A 65 -0.34 0.30 3.93
CA SER A 65 0.56 1.33 4.45
C SER A 65 -0.10 2.70 4.40
N TYR A 66 0.24 3.52 5.38
CA TYR A 66 -0.24 4.89 5.54
C TYR A 66 0.95 5.82 5.70
N GLU A 67 1.08 6.77 4.80
CA GLU A 67 2.02 7.88 4.89
C GLU A 67 1.27 9.09 5.41
N ILE A 68 1.69 9.60 6.57
CA ILE A 68 0.99 10.68 7.28
C ILE A 68 1.66 12.01 6.95
N LEU A 69 0.88 12.95 6.43
CA LEU A 69 1.28 14.32 6.20
C LEU A 69 0.26 15.26 6.85
N ARG A 70 0.55 15.73 8.06
CA ARG A 70 -0.34 16.57 8.87
C ARG A 70 -1.65 15.84 9.22
N ASP A 71 -2.78 16.27 8.69
CA ASP A 71 -4.12 15.71 8.88
C ASP A 71 -4.60 14.85 7.70
N ILE A 72 -3.70 14.54 6.78
CA ILE A 72 -3.94 13.68 5.61
C ILE A 72 -3.10 12.42 5.74
N ALA A 73 -3.66 11.27 5.42
CA ALA A 73 -2.90 10.03 5.26
C ALA A 73 -3.10 9.44 3.86
N LYS A 74 -1.99 9.19 3.17
CA LYS A 74 -1.98 8.48 1.90
C LYS A 74 -1.97 6.98 2.18
N VAL A 75 -2.99 6.28 1.70
CA VAL A 75 -3.19 4.85 1.92
C VAL A 75 -2.85 4.04 0.68
N ASN A 76 -2.13 2.94 0.89
CA ASN A 76 -1.85 1.94 -0.14
C ASN A 76 -2.25 0.55 0.37
N ILE A 77 -2.62 -0.33 -0.56
CA ILE A 77 -2.84 -1.75 -0.30
C ILE A 77 -2.11 -2.59 -1.33
N TYR A 78 -1.48 -3.65 -0.85
CA TYR A 78 -0.96 -4.74 -1.66
C TYR A 78 -1.62 -6.04 -1.21
N LEU A 79 -2.16 -6.79 -2.16
CA LEU A 79 -2.72 -8.12 -1.94
C LEU A 79 -1.85 -9.16 -2.66
N ASN A 80 -1.45 -10.20 -1.94
CA ASN A 80 -0.75 -11.33 -2.51
C ASN A 80 -1.58 -11.95 -3.65
N LYS A 81 -0.92 -12.30 -4.75
CA LYS A 81 -1.54 -12.79 -5.99
C LYS A 81 -2.52 -13.95 -5.75
N ASP A 82 -2.20 -14.85 -4.81
CA ASP A 82 -2.98 -16.05 -4.52
C ASP A 82 -4.33 -15.74 -3.82
N PHE A 83 -4.46 -14.52 -3.31
CA PHE A 83 -5.65 -14.01 -2.62
C PHE A 83 -6.46 -13.00 -3.45
N ARG A 84 -6.01 -12.67 -4.67
CA ARG A 84 -6.72 -11.73 -5.56
C ARG A 84 -8.01 -12.34 -6.12
N ASN A 85 -8.94 -11.47 -6.53
CA ASN A 85 -10.23 -11.84 -7.14
C ASN A 85 -11.16 -12.68 -6.24
N LYS A 86 -10.92 -12.70 -4.93
CA LYS A 86 -11.71 -13.41 -3.92
C LYS A 86 -12.49 -12.50 -2.98
N GLY A 87 -12.49 -11.18 -3.24
CA GLY A 87 -13.20 -10.19 -2.41
C GLY A 87 -12.46 -9.70 -1.16
N TYR A 88 -11.34 -10.27 -0.79
CA TYR A 88 -10.61 -9.95 0.45
C TYR A 88 -10.09 -8.50 0.52
N SER A 89 -9.77 -7.88 -0.62
CA SER A 89 -9.15 -6.55 -0.63
C SER A 89 -9.99 -5.48 0.06
N GLN A 90 -11.30 -5.51 -0.13
CA GLN A 90 -12.21 -4.53 0.45
C GLN A 90 -12.33 -4.70 1.97
N GLU A 91 -12.45 -5.93 2.43
CA GLU A 91 -12.53 -6.26 3.86
C GLU A 91 -11.24 -5.89 4.58
N ILE A 92 -10.09 -6.34 4.06
CA ILE A 92 -8.76 -6.05 4.60
C ILE A 92 -8.52 -4.53 4.67
N LEU A 93 -8.83 -3.81 3.60
CA LEU A 93 -8.62 -2.37 3.56
C LEU A 93 -9.55 -1.64 4.53
N SER A 94 -10.81 -2.06 4.66
CA SER A 94 -11.77 -1.52 5.62
C SER A 94 -11.31 -1.72 7.06
N GLU A 95 -10.90 -2.92 7.41
CA GLU A 95 -10.37 -3.26 8.75
C GLU A 95 -9.10 -2.46 9.07
N SER A 96 -8.19 -2.40 8.11
CA SER A 96 -6.96 -1.62 8.22
C SER A 96 -7.22 -0.14 8.44
N ILE A 97 -8.14 0.47 7.70
CA ILE A 97 -8.52 1.88 7.86
C ILE A 97 -9.09 2.12 9.27
N ASN A 98 -9.98 1.26 9.74
CA ASN A 98 -10.56 1.37 11.08
C ASN A 98 -9.48 1.30 12.16
N LYS A 99 -8.55 0.37 12.05
CA LYS A 99 -7.41 0.23 12.97
C LYS A 99 -6.52 1.46 12.92
N PHE A 100 -6.13 1.91 11.73
CA PHE A 100 -5.30 3.10 11.55
C PHE A 100 -5.93 4.34 12.18
N LEU A 101 -7.22 4.59 11.93
CA LEU A 101 -7.94 5.74 12.48
C LEU A 101 -8.19 5.64 13.98
N SER A 102 -8.23 4.44 14.55
CA SER A 102 -8.29 4.28 16.00
C SER A 102 -7.04 4.82 16.69
N ASP A 103 -5.88 4.67 16.04
CA ASP A 103 -4.59 5.06 16.58
C ASP A 103 -4.20 6.51 16.17
N ASN A 104 -4.83 7.09 15.13
CA ASN A 104 -4.48 8.39 14.52
C ASN A 104 -5.70 9.32 14.44
N LYS A 105 -6.18 9.82 15.59
CA LYS A 105 -7.41 10.63 15.70
C LYS A 105 -7.36 12.02 15.05
N ASN A 106 -6.19 12.51 14.72
CA ASN A 106 -5.99 13.82 14.08
C ASN A 106 -6.13 13.79 12.55
N ILE A 107 -6.24 12.61 11.94
CA ILE A 107 -6.42 12.46 10.50
C ILE A 107 -7.85 12.87 10.12
N LYS A 108 -7.97 13.73 9.11
CA LYS A 108 -9.24 14.21 8.56
C LYS A 108 -9.51 13.70 7.16
N PHE A 109 -8.46 13.35 6.42
CA PHE A 109 -8.56 12.92 5.04
C PHE A 109 -7.71 11.69 4.80
N LEU A 110 -8.26 10.76 4.03
CA LEU A 110 -7.49 9.67 3.42
C LEU A 110 -7.35 9.93 1.93
N GLN A 111 -6.16 9.69 1.38
CA GLN A 111 -5.88 9.78 -0.06
C GLN A 111 -5.39 8.45 -0.59
N ALA A 112 -5.80 8.09 -1.79
CA ALA A 112 -5.26 6.96 -2.54
C ALA A 112 -4.79 7.42 -3.92
N TYR A 113 -3.60 6.99 -4.31
CA TYR A 113 -3.01 7.29 -5.61
C TYR A 113 -3.13 6.03 -6.47
N ILE A 114 -3.91 6.11 -7.54
CA ILE A 114 -4.30 4.93 -8.32
C ILE A 114 -3.99 5.18 -9.79
N LEU A 115 -3.26 4.26 -10.42
CA LEU A 115 -3.03 4.29 -11.86
C LEU A 115 -4.35 4.20 -12.62
N GLU A 116 -4.47 4.94 -13.71
CA GLU A 116 -5.72 5.04 -14.49
C GLU A 116 -6.23 3.67 -14.99
N GLU A 117 -5.32 2.78 -15.36
CA GLU A 117 -5.62 1.42 -15.80
C GLU A 117 -5.95 0.44 -14.66
N ASN A 118 -5.73 0.82 -13.38
CA ASN A 118 -5.98 -0.06 -12.24
C ASN A 118 -7.44 -0.01 -11.80
N ILE A 119 -8.32 -0.56 -12.65
CA ILE A 119 -9.77 -0.59 -12.43
C ILE A 119 -10.15 -1.29 -11.12
N ALA A 120 -9.42 -2.36 -10.77
CA ALA A 120 -9.69 -3.11 -9.54
C ALA A 120 -9.50 -2.23 -8.29
N SER A 121 -8.39 -1.50 -8.20
CA SER A 121 -8.15 -0.57 -7.09
C SER A 121 -9.18 0.56 -7.06
N LYS A 122 -9.49 1.18 -8.20
CA LYS A 122 -10.51 2.25 -8.26
C LYS A 122 -11.82 1.77 -7.63
N LYS A 123 -12.31 0.61 -8.05
CA LYS A 123 -13.57 0.05 -7.53
C LYS A 123 -13.53 -0.22 -6.03
N ILE A 124 -12.41 -0.74 -5.50
CA ILE A 124 -12.27 -1.01 -4.06
C ILE A 124 -12.32 0.29 -3.26
N PHE A 125 -11.58 1.31 -3.68
CA PHE A 125 -11.56 2.60 -2.99
C PHE A 125 -12.90 3.34 -3.09
N GLU A 126 -13.55 3.33 -4.26
CA GLU A 126 -14.89 3.90 -4.45
C GLU A 126 -15.93 3.23 -3.54
N ASN A 127 -15.92 1.90 -3.43
CA ASN A 127 -16.81 1.15 -2.53
C ASN A 127 -16.60 1.51 -1.05
N LEU A 128 -15.42 1.97 -0.68
CA LEU A 128 -15.09 2.45 0.68
C LEU A 128 -15.34 3.96 0.86
N GLY A 129 -15.98 4.61 -0.11
CA GLY A 129 -16.37 6.01 -0.04
C GLY A 129 -15.29 7.01 -0.41
N PHE A 130 -14.24 6.57 -1.12
CA PHE A 130 -13.29 7.48 -1.74
C PHE A 130 -13.89 8.04 -3.03
N ILE A 131 -13.64 9.31 -3.29
CA ILE A 131 -14.12 10.03 -4.47
C ILE A 131 -12.92 10.51 -5.26
N TYR A 132 -12.98 10.43 -6.60
CA TYR A 132 -11.98 11.02 -7.47
C TYR A 132 -11.95 12.54 -7.30
N ASP A 133 -10.79 13.10 -6.95
CA ASP A 133 -10.60 14.54 -6.66
C ASP A 133 -10.32 15.38 -7.93
N ASP A 134 -10.55 14.82 -9.12
CA ASP A 134 -10.27 15.45 -10.42
C ASP A 134 -8.84 16.00 -10.55
N LYS A 135 -7.90 15.38 -9.84
CA LYS A 135 -6.47 15.69 -9.85
C LYS A 135 -5.64 14.50 -10.23
N LYS A 136 -4.53 14.79 -10.87
CA LYS A 136 -3.50 13.82 -11.23
C LYS A 136 -2.14 14.28 -10.72
N GLU A 137 -1.30 13.33 -10.34
CA GLU A 137 0.05 13.60 -9.88
C GLU A 137 1.05 12.64 -10.55
N ILE A 138 2.16 13.20 -11.02
CA ILE A 138 3.29 12.41 -11.52
C ILE A 138 4.23 12.16 -10.34
N CYS A 139 4.34 10.90 -9.93
CA CYS A 139 5.17 10.49 -8.82
C CYS A 139 6.64 10.25 -9.23
N ASN A 140 7.49 9.92 -8.26
CA ASN A 140 8.93 9.69 -8.46
C ASN A 140 9.25 8.54 -9.43
N ASP A 141 8.35 7.60 -9.63
CA ASP A 141 8.42 6.52 -10.62
C ASP A 141 8.09 6.98 -12.06
N ARG A 142 7.76 8.28 -12.23
CA ARG A 142 7.34 8.92 -13.48
C ARG A 142 6.00 8.42 -14.03
N LEU A 143 5.20 7.74 -13.21
CA LEU A 143 3.82 7.37 -13.55
C LEU A 143 2.85 8.44 -13.09
N GLU A 144 1.78 8.64 -13.86
CA GLU A 144 0.68 9.54 -13.53
C GLU A 144 -0.38 8.77 -12.75
N TYR A 145 -0.76 9.32 -11.59
CA TYR A 145 -1.76 8.73 -10.70
C TYR A 145 -2.99 9.62 -10.61
N LEU A 146 -4.17 9.01 -10.63
CA LEU A 146 -5.43 9.62 -10.22
C LEU A 146 -5.46 9.72 -8.70
N ILE A 147 -5.92 10.84 -8.16
CA ILE A 147 -6.04 11.05 -6.72
C ILE A 147 -7.49 10.82 -6.30
N PHE A 148 -7.68 9.87 -5.41
CA PHE A 148 -8.94 9.61 -4.73
C PHE A 148 -8.85 10.09 -3.29
N ILE A 149 -9.90 10.73 -2.79
CA ILE A 149 -9.95 11.30 -1.44
C ILE A 149 -11.20 10.84 -0.70
N LYS A 150 -11.05 10.61 0.60
CA LYS A 150 -12.15 10.37 1.53
C LYS A 150 -12.02 11.33 2.70
N GLN A 151 -13.04 12.15 2.92
CA GLN A 151 -13.20 12.94 4.13
C GLN A 151 -13.76 12.07 5.25
N LEU A 152 -13.25 12.22 6.46
CA LEU A 152 -13.60 11.43 7.64
C LEU A 152 -14.57 12.17 8.55
#